data_9a7d8006d4dff7f98cab67ed1962fb00
#
_entry.id   9a7d8006d4dff7f98cab67ed1962fb00
#
_cell.length_a   1.000
_cell.length_b   1.000
_cell.length_c   1.000
_cell.angle_alpha   90.00
_cell.angle_beta   90.00
_cell.angle_gamma   90.00
#
_symmetry.space_group_name_H-M   'P 1'
#
loop_
_entity.id
_entity.type
_entity.pdbx_description
1 polymer ?
#
loop_
_entity_poly.entity_id
_entity_poly.type
_entity_poly.pdbx_seq_one_letter_code
_entity_poly.pdbx_strand_id
1 'polypeptide(L)'
;MPQIPETSSNTAQIEYWNTTAGETWAQFQELLDRQVELLGLAAMDALCPREGEHIIDIGCGCGQTSLTLAARVRPTGSVVGIDISQPMLDVALRRPRSTDLQVAFRKLDAQAGDLGQGLFDAAFSRFGVMFFGDPVAAFANIRASLKPEGRLAFICWRPLNENPWMQAPMQAALPLLPPVAPPDPTAPGPFAFADSSRVRSTLTDSGYSAVTINPFDTDIGGADLEQTLKLALAIGPLGRALREHPEVADKVVDAVRDVLSKYLTSKGVRMPAAVWIVLARTS
;
A
#
# COMPACT_ATOMS: atom_id res chain seq x y z
N MET A 1 13.51 16.56 16.67
CA MET A 1 12.80 15.86 15.62
C MET A 1 13.29 16.41 14.30
N PRO A 2 13.76 15.61 13.34
CA PRO A 2 14.09 16.16 12.03
C PRO A 2 12.80 16.65 11.39
N GLN A 3 12.75 17.94 11.06
CA GLN A 3 11.65 18.56 10.32
C GLN A 3 11.74 18.09 8.87
N ILE A 4 10.62 17.65 8.30
CA ILE A 4 10.50 17.39 6.86
C ILE A 4 10.71 18.75 6.16
N PRO A 5 11.57 18.86 5.14
CA PRO A 5 11.78 20.11 4.42
C PRO A 5 10.43 20.59 3.82
N GLU A 6 10.07 21.84 4.04
CA GLU A 6 8.78 22.45 3.58
C GLU A 6 8.59 22.50 2.05
N THR A 7 9.56 22.04 1.26
CA THR A 7 9.55 22.09 -0.21
C THR A 7 9.69 20.71 -0.87
N SER A 8 9.26 19.63 -0.20
CA SER A 8 9.32 18.30 -0.83
C SER A 8 8.26 18.20 -1.93
N SER A 9 8.64 17.63 -3.09
CA SER A 9 7.70 17.30 -4.17
C SER A 9 6.57 16.35 -3.72
N ASN A 10 6.61 15.85 -2.49
CA ASN A 10 5.66 14.94 -1.86
C ASN A 10 4.72 15.63 -0.84
N THR A 11 4.74 16.96 -0.74
CA THR A 11 3.95 17.71 0.26
C THR A 11 2.46 17.39 0.19
N ALA A 12 1.89 17.32 -1.01
CA ALA A 12 0.48 16.99 -1.20
C ALA A 12 0.12 15.58 -0.69
N GLN A 13 1.01 14.61 -0.83
CA GLN A 13 0.81 13.25 -0.30
C GLN A 13 0.95 13.24 1.22
N ILE A 14 1.91 13.98 1.77
CA ILE A 14 2.06 14.12 3.23
C ILE A 14 0.78 14.70 3.83
N GLU A 15 0.22 15.75 3.25
CA GLU A 15 -1.05 16.34 3.69
C GLU A 15 -2.21 15.34 3.57
N TYR A 16 -2.37 14.70 2.41
CA TYR A 16 -3.43 13.73 2.15
C TYR A 16 -3.44 12.58 3.17
N TRP A 17 -2.26 11.99 3.47
CA TRP A 17 -2.13 10.87 4.39
C TRP A 17 -2.11 11.27 5.89
N ASN A 18 -2.00 12.56 6.23
CA ASN A 18 -2.11 13.04 7.61
C ASN A 18 -3.50 13.65 7.94
N THR A 19 -4.41 13.63 6.98
CA THR A 19 -5.79 14.07 7.14
C THR A 19 -6.77 12.90 6.95
N THR A 20 -7.90 13.13 6.36
CA THR A 20 -9.02 12.18 6.21
C THR A 20 -8.60 10.80 5.68
N ALA A 21 -7.64 10.72 4.76
CA ALA A 21 -7.22 9.42 4.20
C ALA A 21 -6.52 8.56 5.25
N GLY A 22 -5.52 9.09 5.95
CA GLY A 22 -4.80 8.36 6.99
C GLY A 22 -5.69 7.97 8.17
N GLU A 23 -6.58 8.88 8.60
CA GLU A 23 -7.56 8.60 9.66
C GLU A 23 -8.53 7.49 9.24
N THR A 24 -9.04 7.52 8.02
CA THR A 24 -9.92 6.48 7.47
C THR A 24 -9.21 5.12 7.44
N TRP A 25 -7.96 5.07 6.96
CA TRP A 25 -7.19 3.84 6.94
C TRP A 25 -6.88 3.31 8.34
N ALA A 26 -6.58 4.19 9.29
CA ALA A 26 -6.39 3.82 10.68
C ALA A 26 -7.68 3.26 11.32
N GLN A 27 -8.83 3.87 11.01
CA GLN A 27 -10.14 3.41 11.49
C GLN A 27 -10.51 2.02 10.96
N PHE A 28 -10.26 1.75 9.68
CA PHE A 28 -10.61 0.48 9.02
C PHE A 28 -9.46 -0.52 8.97
N GLN A 29 -8.39 -0.33 9.76
CA GLN A 29 -7.16 -1.09 9.63
C GLN A 29 -7.35 -2.61 9.74
N GLU A 30 -8.22 -3.12 10.61
CA GLU A 30 -8.46 -4.58 10.76
C GLU A 30 -9.12 -5.19 9.52
N LEU A 31 -10.07 -4.48 8.93
CA LEU A 31 -10.73 -4.91 7.70
C LEU A 31 -9.76 -4.86 6.52
N LEU A 32 -8.98 -3.79 6.40
CA LEU A 32 -7.97 -3.62 5.36
C LEU A 32 -6.87 -4.67 5.47
N ASP A 33 -6.36 -4.91 6.67
CA ASP A 33 -5.34 -5.93 6.90
C ASP A 33 -5.83 -7.31 6.45
N ARG A 34 -7.04 -7.69 6.87
CA ARG A 34 -7.67 -8.96 6.44
C ARG A 34 -7.86 -9.02 4.93
N GLN A 35 -8.32 -7.92 4.33
CA GLN A 35 -8.60 -7.87 2.89
C GLN A 35 -7.36 -8.13 2.04
N VAL A 36 -6.21 -7.55 2.40
CA VAL A 36 -5.01 -7.59 1.56
C VAL A 36 -3.89 -8.48 2.11
N GLU A 37 -4.15 -9.24 3.17
CA GLU A 37 -3.15 -10.09 3.83
C GLU A 37 -2.48 -11.07 2.87
N LEU A 38 -3.28 -11.83 2.10
CA LEU A 38 -2.75 -12.84 1.16
C LEU A 38 -1.83 -12.21 0.11
N LEU A 39 -2.14 -11.00 -0.35
CA LEU A 39 -1.31 -10.27 -1.30
C LEU A 39 0.05 -9.89 -0.66
N GLY A 40 0.01 -9.38 0.57
CA GLY A 40 1.22 -9.05 1.32
C GLY A 40 2.10 -10.26 1.60
N LEU A 41 1.51 -11.39 2.01
CA LEU A 41 2.23 -12.64 2.27
C LEU A 41 2.89 -13.18 1.02
N ALA A 42 2.21 -13.18 -0.14
CA ALA A 42 2.79 -13.62 -1.41
C ALA A 42 4.03 -12.80 -1.81
N ALA A 43 3.99 -11.48 -1.61
CA ALA A 43 5.15 -10.62 -1.88
C ALA A 43 6.29 -10.82 -0.87
N MET A 44 5.97 -11.07 0.41
CA MET A 44 6.98 -11.42 1.41
C MET A 44 7.63 -12.78 1.12
N ASP A 45 6.87 -13.75 0.63
CA ASP A 45 7.41 -15.05 0.22
C ASP A 45 8.35 -14.89 -0.98
N ALA A 46 8.00 -14.03 -1.94
CA ALA A 46 8.85 -13.70 -3.06
C ALA A 46 10.13 -12.95 -2.65
N LEU A 47 10.08 -12.05 -1.64
CA LEU A 47 11.27 -11.41 -1.05
C LEU A 47 12.19 -12.43 -0.38
N CYS A 48 11.61 -13.50 0.19
CA CYS A 48 12.32 -14.55 0.92
C CYS A 48 13.18 -13.98 2.07
N PRO A 49 12.58 -13.33 3.09
CA PRO A 49 13.30 -12.82 4.24
C PRO A 49 14.03 -13.94 4.98
N ARG A 50 15.22 -13.66 5.47
CA ARG A 50 16.08 -14.63 6.18
C ARG A 50 16.28 -14.22 7.63
N GLU A 51 16.50 -15.18 8.49
CA GLU A 51 16.88 -14.93 9.87
C GLU A 51 18.12 -14.01 9.95
N GLY A 52 18.07 -13.04 10.84
CA GLY A 52 19.16 -12.09 11.06
C GLY A 52 19.17 -10.88 10.11
N GLU A 53 18.31 -10.83 9.10
CA GLU A 53 18.28 -9.70 8.17
C GLU A 53 17.67 -8.44 8.80
N HIS A 54 18.18 -7.29 8.35
CA HIS A 54 17.64 -5.97 8.64
C HIS A 54 16.80 -5.49 7.45
N ILE A 55 15.50 -5.28 7.66
CA ILE A 55 14.56 -4.94 6.60
C ILE A 55 13.95 -3.57 6.86
N ILE A 56 13.79 -2.78 5.79
CA ILE A 56 12.99 -1.55 5.81
C ILE A 56 11.64 -1.80 5.13
N ASP A 57 10.54 -1.48 5.83
CA ASP A 57 9.16 -1.59 5.32
C ASP A 57 8.65 -0.20 4.94
N ILE A 58 8.53 0.06 3.65
CA ILE A 58 8.22 1.37 3.05
C ILE A 58 6.71 1.55 2.94
N GLY A 59 6.18 2.62 3.55
CA GLY A 59 4.74 2.84 3.64
C GLY A 59 4.10 1.76 4.51
N CYS A 60 4.66 1.53 5.69
CA CYS A 60 4.26 0.44 6.60
C CYS A 60 2.84 0.59 7.16
N GLY A 61 2.25 1.77 7.03
CA GLY A 61 0.91 2.09 7.50
C GLY A 61 0.70 1.75 8.96
N CYS A 62 -0.32 0.92 9.24
CA CYS A 62 -0.66 0.45 10.58
C CYS A 62 0.23 -0.71 11.08
N GLY A 63 1.32 -1.04 10.39
CA GLY A 63 2.40 -1.90 10.89
C GLY A 63 2.19 -3.41 10.78
N GLN A 64 1.13 -3.92 10.13
CA GLN A 64 0.92 -5.37 9.99
C GLN A 64 2.10 -6.04 9.26
N THR A 65 2.53 -5.47 8.14
CA THR A 65 3.63 -5.99 7.32
C THR A 65 4.94 -6.00 8.08
N SER A 66 5.25 -4.91 8.79
CA SER A 66 6.46 -4.80 9.61
C SER A 66 6.52 -5.87 10.71
N LEU A 67 5.41 -6.14 11.40
CA LEU A 67 5.35 -7.19 12.42
C LEU A 67 5.52 -8.59 11.82
N THR A 68 4.90 -8.84 10.66
CA THR A 68 5.04 -10.12 9.95
C THR A 68 6.48 -10.34 9.47
N LEU A 69 7.13 -9.30 8.92
CA LEU A 69 8.54 -9.36 8.52
C LEU A 69 9.45 -9.59 9.74
N ALA A 70 9.21 -8.88 10.85
CA ALA A 70 9.99 -9.07 12.08
C ALA A 70 9.90 -10.50 12.62
N ALA A 71 8.72 -11.13 12.53
CA ALA A 71 8.56 -12.53 12.89
C ALA A 71 9.34 -13.50 11.97
N ARG A 72 9.61 -13.12 10.72
CA ARG A 72 10.37 -13.93 9.76
C ARG A 72 11.88 -13.80 9.93
N VAL A 73 12.37 -12.66 10.41
CA VAL A 73 13.83 -12.40 10.54
C VAL A 73 14.38 -12.59 11.94
N ARG A 74 13.52 -12.87 12.94
CA ARG A 74 13.94 -13.13 14.33
C ARG A 74 14.85 -14.37 14.43
N PRO A 75 15.65 -14.52 15.53
CA PRO A 75 15.70 -13.65 16.70
C PRO A 75 16.63 -12.45 16.56
N THR A 76 17.55 -12.45 15.61
CA THR A 76 18.64 -11.48 15.49
C THR A 76 18.39 -10.37 14.46
N GLY A 77 17.43 -10.58 13.55
CA GLY A 77 17.05 -9.60 12.55
C GLY A 77 16.14 -8.50 13.12
N SER A 78 15.99 -7.41 12.36
CA SER A 78 15.16 -6.29 12.75
C SER A 78 14.39 -5.69 11.58
N VAL A 79 13.29 -4.99 11.87
CA VAL A 79 12.50 -4.28 10.88
C VAL A 79 12.33 -2.81 11.28
N VAL A 80 12.54 -1.91 10.34
CA VAL A 80 12.18 -0.50 10.48
C VAL A 80 11.02 -0.21 9.53
N GLY A 81 9.82 -0.01 10.09
CA GLY A 81 8.67 0.47 9.35
C GLY A 81 8.68 2.00 9.26
N ILE A 82 8.56 2.53 8.05
CA ILE A 82 8.45 3.98 7.83
C ILE A 82 7.16 4.33 7.11
N ASP A 83 6.57 5.44 7.50
CA ASP A 83 5.38 5.99 6.86
C ASP A 83 5.35 7.52 7.03
N ILE A 84 4.66 8.22 6.14
CA ILE A 84 4.42 9.67 6.27
C ILE A 84 3.19 9.98 7.12
N SER A 85 2.30 9.01 7.32
CA SER A 85 1.02 9.15 8.02
C SER A 85 1.16 8.95 9.52
N GLN A 86 1.03 10.03 10.30
CA GLN A 86 1.02 9.94 11.75
C GLN A 86 -0.17 9.14 12.29
N PRO A 87 -1.43 9.32 11.81
CA PRO A 87 -2.57 8.54 12.28
C PRO A 87 -2.36 7.02 12.15
N MET A 88 -1.77 6.58 11.04
CA MET A 88 -1.51 5.15 10.82
C MET A 88 -0.37 4.64 11.71
N LEU A 89 0.71 5.42 11.86
CA LEU A 89 1.83 5.08 12.75
C LEU A 89 1.40 5.00 14.21
N ASP A 90 0.48 5.83 14.66
CA ASP A 90 -0.08 5.76 16.01
C ASP A 90 -0.80 4.43 16.26
N VAL A 91 -1.44 3.85 15.25
CA VAL A 91 -1.98 2.50 15.30
C VAL A 91 -0.86 1.46 15.36
N ALA A 92 0.15 1.57 14.49
CA ALA A 92 1.28 0.65 14.46
C ALA A 92 2.01 0.55 15.81
N LEU A 93 2.21 1.70 16.48
CA LEU A 93 2.84 1.78 17.80
C LEU A 93 2.01 1.12 18.91
N ARG A 94 0.67 1.14 18.80
CA ARG A 94 -0.23 0.54 19.80
C ARG A 94 -0.51 -0.94 19.55
N ARG A 95 -0.12 -1.51 18.40
CA ARG A 95 -0.36 -2.94 18.12
C ARG A 95 0.32 -3.83 19.15
N PRO A 96 -0.37 -4.84 19.67
CA PRO A 96 0.25 -5.89 20.47
C PRO A 96 1.36 -6.58 19.68
N ARG A 97 2.51 -6.76 20.30
CA ARG A 97 3.64 -7.47 19.70
C ARG A 97 4.40 -8.25 20.76
N SER A 98 4.99 -9.35 20.36
CA SER A 98 5.89 -10.12 21.23
C SER A 98 7.16 -9.30 21.51
N THR A 99 7.72 -9.46 22.70
CA THR A 99 8.92 -8.74 23.15
C THR A 99 10.19 -9.19 22.44
N ASP A 100 10.16 -10.33 21.76
CA ASP A 100 11.28 -10.86 20.97
C ASP A 100 11.32 -10.29 19.53
N LEU A 101 10.29 -9.54 19.12
CA LEU A 101 10.27 -8.90 17.82
C LEU A 101 11.03 -7.55 17.85
N GLN A 102 12.10 -7.46 17.08
CA GLN A 102 12.85 -6.21 16.90
C GLN A 102 12.21 -5.40 15.76
N VAL A 103 11.26 -4.53 16.11
CA VAL A 103 10.57 -3.65 15.17
C VAL A 103 10.51 -2.23 15.71
N ALA A 104 10.84 -1.27 14.86
CA ALA A 104 10.73 0.17 15.14
C ALA A 104 9.85 0.83 14.05
N PHE A 105 9.05 1.83 14.45
CA PHE A 105 8.26 2.64 13.54
C PHE A 105 8.74 4.07 13.55
N ARG A 106 8.87 4.70 12.37
CA ARG A 106 9.35 6.06 12.21
C ARG A 106 8.49 6.84 11.23
N LYS A 107 8.15 8.08 11.58
CA LYS A 107 7.56 9.02 10.62
C LYS A 107 8.66 9.55 9.72
N LEU A 108 8.68 9.11 8.46
CA LEU A 108 9.73 9.46 7.52
C LEU A 108 9.20 9.35 6.09
N ASP A 109 9.54 10.33 5.26
CA ASP A 109 9.26 10.30 3.82
C ASP A 109 10.36 9.51 3.11
N ALA A 110 10.01 8.36 2.52
CA ALA A 110 10.94 7.53 1.78
C ALA A 110 11.51 8.22 0.53
N GLN A 111 10.81 9.22 -0.02
CA GLN A 111 11.26 9.95 -1.21
C GLN A 111 12.43 10.89 -0.91
N ALA A 112 12.42 11.59 0.21
CA ALA A 112 13.38 12.66 0.50
C ALA A 112 14.04 12.58 1.88
N GLY A 113 13.57 11.70 2.76
CA GLY A 113 14.10 11.54 4.12
C GLY A 113 15.40 10.74 4.14
N ASP A 114 16.17 10.91 5.20
CA ASP A 114 17.40 10.14 5.42
C ASP A 114 17.07 8.71 5.87
N LEU A 115 17.20 7.76 4.97
CA LEU A 115 17.03 6.32 5.23
C LEU A 115 18.32 5.66 5.73
N GLY A 116 19.45 6.40 5.77
CA GLY A 116 20.79 5.86 5.94
C GLY A 116 21.32 5.25 4.66
N GLN A 117 22.56 4.77 4.69
CA GLN A 117 23.20 4.16 3.52
C GLN A 117 23.73 2.78 3.86
N GLY A 118 23.42 1.80 2.99
CA GLY A 118 23.93 0.44 3.12
C GLY A 118 23.53 -0.27 4.42
N LEU A 119 22.39 0.06 5.00
CA LEU A 119 21.97 -0.45 6.31
C LEU A 119 21.12 -1.71 6.22
N PHE A 120 20.32 -1.86 5.16
CA PHE A 120 19.30 -2.90 5.07
C PHE A 120 19.66 -3.99 4.07
N ASP A 121 19.36 -5.23 4.43
CA ASP A 121 19.51 -6.39 3.55
C ASP A 121 18.38 -6.46 2.52
N ALA A 122 17.21 -5.91 2.89
CA ALA A 122 16.06 -5.85 2.00
C ALA A 122 15.14 -4.66 2.30
N ALA A 123 14.42 -4.21 1.25
CA ALA A 123 13.29 -3.30 1.36
C ALA A 123 12.01 -4.01 0.92
N PHE A 124 10.93 -3.69 1.60
CA PHE A 124 9.59 -4.21 1.31
C PHE A 124 8.58 -3.08 1.22
N SER A 125 7.53 -3.24 0.40
CA SER A 125 6.37 -2.35 0.45
C SER A 125 5.10 -3.07 0.01
N ARG A 126 4.03 -2.90 0.78
CA ARG A 126 2.68 -3.31 0.38
C ARG A 126 1.87 -2.06 0.02
N PHE A 127 1.77 -1.75 -1.27
CA PHE A 127 0.98 -0.63 -1.83
C PHE A 127 1.46 0.79 -1.48
N GLY A 128 2.51 0.98 -0.68
CA GLY A 128 2.99 2.31 -0.28
C GLY A 128 3.66 3.08 -1.42
N VAL A 129 4.44 2.38 -2.26
CA VAL A 129 5.27 3.00 -3.32
C VAL A 129 4.48 3.66 -4.45
N MET A 130 3.19 3.37 -4.60
CA MET A 130 2.33 3.96 -5.64
C MET A 130 2.02 5.45 -5.41
N PHE A 131 2.36 5.98 -4.24
CA PHE A 131 2.00 7.34 -3.82
C PHE A 131 3.17 8.32 -3.85
N PHE A 132 4.31 7.96 -4.41
CA PHE A 132 5.44 8.87 -4.58
C PHE A 132 5.16 9.96 -5.60
N GLY A 133 5.47 11.20 -5.25
CA GLY A 133 5.42 12.35 -6.17
C GLY A 133 6.51 12.28 -7.24
N ASP A 134 7.71 11.84 -6.85
CA ASP A 134 8.83 11.51 -7.73
C ASP A 134 9.29 10.08 -7.45
N PRO A 135 8.76 9.08 -8.17
CA PRO A 135 9.09 7.69 -7.91
C PRO A 135 10.54 7.33 -8.22
N VAL A 136 11.19 7.99 -9.18
CA VAL A 136 12.60 7.72 -9.50
C VAL A 136 13.49 8.16 -8.33
N ALA A 137 13.28 9.38 -7.82
CA ALA A 137 14.01 9.86 -6.64
C ALA A 137 13.77 8.98 -5.40
N ALA A 138 12.51 8.57 -5.16
CA ALA A 138 12.15 7.71 -4.04
C ALA A 138 12.85 6.34 -4.10
N PHE A 139 12.79 5.67 -5.25
CA PHE A 139 13.45 4.37 -5.40
C PHE A 139 14.98 4.48 -5.38
N ALA A 140 15.56 5.57 -5.87
CA ALA A 140 17.01 5.82 -5.76
C ALA A 140 17.41 6.00 -4.27
N ASN A 141 16.61 6.71 -3.47
CA ASN A 141 16.85 6.86 -2.03
C ASN A 141 16.71 5.53 -1.28
N ILE A 142 15.66 4.75 -1.59
CA ILE A 142 15.49 3.40 -1.03
C ILE A 142 16.67 2.52 -1.40
N ARG A 143 17.12 2.56 -2.67
CA ARG A 143 18.29 1.80 -3.14
C ARG A 143 19.56 2.16 -2.37
N ALA A 144 19.81 3.44 -2.10
CA ALA A 144 20.98 3.88 -1.33
C ALA A 144 20.98 3.35 0.10
N SER A 145 19.82 3.10 0.69
CA SER A 145 19.69 2.50 2.03
C SER A 145 19.99 1.01 2.08
N LEU A 146 19.97 0.34 0.94
CA LEU A 146 20.25 -1.10 0.83
C LEU A 146 21.75 -1.36 0.75
N LYS A 147 22.17 -2.48 1.34
CA LYS A 147 23.52 -3.05 1.17
C LYS A 147 23.78 -3.43 -0.30
N PRO A 148 25.04 -3.65 -0.70
CA PRO A 148 25.35 -4.32 -1.95
C PRO A 148 24.59 -5.66 -2.04
N GLU A 149 24.07 -6.03 -3.21
CA GLU A 149 23.21 -7.20 -3.43
C GLU A 149 21.90 -7.19 -2.62
N GLY A 150 21.55 -6.06 -2.03
CA GLY A 150 20.29 -5.87 -1.30
C GLY A 150 19.08 -6.08 -2.20
N ARG A 151 17.97 -6.55 -1.61
CA ARG A 151 16.77 -6.93 -2.33
C ARG A 151 15.65 -5.93 -2.09
N LEU A 152 14.88 -5.67 -3.14
CA LEU A 152 13.62 -4.95 -3.07
C LEU A 152 12.48 -5.89 -3.46
N ALA A 153 11.40 -5.90 -2.68
CA ALA A 153 10.13 -6.46 -3.10
C ALA A 153 8.99 -5.49 -2.80
N PHE A 154 8.08 -5.33 -3.73
CA PHE A 154 6.84 -4.62 -3.46
C PHE A 154 5.67 -5.16 -4.27
N ILE A 155 4.46 -4.81 -3.84
CA ILE A 155 3.24 -5.04 -4.63
C ILE A 155 2.58 -3.72 -4.98
N CYS A 156 2.00 -3.68 -6.17
CA CYS A 156 1.16 -2.60 -6.66
C CYS A 156 -0.01 -3.16 -7.47
N TRP A 157 -1.10 -2.39 -7.57
CA TRP A 157 -2.27 -2.84 -8.31
C TRP A 157 -2.00 -2.87 -9.82
N ARG A 158 -2.51 -3.90 -10.48
CA ARG A 158 -2.67 -3.98 -11.93
C ARG A 158 -3.82 -3.06 -12.36
N PRO A 159 -4.09 -2.88 -13.67
CA PRO A 159 -5.13 -1.97 -14.14
C PRO A 159 -6.49 -2.18 -13.45
N LEU A 160 -7.25 -1.10 -13.29
CA LEU A 160 -8.55 -1.11 -12.59
C LEU A 160 -9.52 -2.17 -13.14
N ASN A 161 -9.54 -2.38 -14.46
CA ASN A 161 -10.39 -3.38 -15.11
C ASN A 161 -10.02 -4.84 -14.76
N GLU A 162 -8.88 -5.07 -14.15
CA GLU A 162 -8.44 -6.37 -13.61
C GLU A 162 -8.69 -6.48 -12.10
N ASN A 163 -9.26 -5.45 -11.49
CA ASN A 163 -9.52 -5.34 -10.05
C ASN A 163 -11.02 -5.13 -9.74
N PRO A 164 -11.88 -6.15 -9.94
CA PRO A 164 -13.32 -6.07 -9.68
C PRO A 164 -13.66 -5.54 -8.29
N TRP A 165 -12.86 -5.84 -7.27
CA TRP A 165 -13.08 -5.39 -5.89
C TRP A 165 -13.17 -3.86 -5.75
N MET A 166 -12.48 -3.11 -6.61
CA MET A 166 -12.53 -1.65 -6.66
C MET A 166 -13.41 -1.14 -7.83
N GLN A 167 -13.34 -1.84 -8.96
CA GLN A 167 -14.07 -1.45 -10.16
C GLN A 167 -15.59 -1.56 -10.01
N ALA A 168 -16.10 -2.69 -9.49
CA ALA A 168 -17.52 -2.96 -9.48
C ALA A 168 -18.31 -1.99 -8.57
N PRO A 169 -17.88 -1.65 -7.34
CA PRO A 169 -18.50 -0.60 -6.53
C PRO A 169 -18.48 0.76 -7.22
N MET A 170 -17.35 1.13 -7.86
CA MET A 170 -17.23 2.40 -8.56
C MET A 170 -18.17 2.47 -9.78
N GLN A 171 -18.24 1.40 -10.58
CA GLN A 171 -19.16 1.32 -11.73
C GLN A 171 -20.63 1.43 -11.32
N ALA A 172 -21.02 0.84 -10.19
CA ALA A 172 -22.37 0.95 -9.66
C ALA A 172 -22.72 2.40 -9.25
N ALA A 173 -21.73 3.15 -8.77
CA ALA A 173 -21.90 4.51 -8.33
C ALA A 173 -21.85 5.53 -9.48
N LEU A 174 -21.10 5.26 -10.56
CA LEU A 174 -20.87 6.22 -11.66
C LEU A 174 -22.14 6.87 -12.22
N PRO A 175 -23.28 6.17 -12.47
CA PRO A 175 -24.49 6.81 -12.97
C PRO A 175 -25.13 7.81 -12.00
N LEU A 176 -24.75 7.75 -10.74
CA LEU A 176 -25.30 8.56 -9.65
C LEU A 176 -24.38 9.73 -9.29
N LEU A 177 -23.13 9.70 -9.73
CA LEU A 177 -22.13 10.72 -9.48
C LEU A 177 -22.07 11.75 -10.61
N PRO A 178 -21.71 13.01 -10.32
CA PRO A 178 -21.39 13.97 -11.36
C PRO A 178 -20.25 13.47 -12.26
N PRO A 179 -20.25 13.85 -13.56
CA PRO A 179 -19.16 13.53 -14.45
C PRO A 179 -17.83 14.10 -13.96
N VAL A 180 -16.83 13.23 -13.82
CA VAL A 180 -15.46 13.60 -13.42
C VAL A 180 -14.51 13.27 -14.55
N ALA A 181 -13.54 14.15 -14.80
CA ALA A 181 -12.48 13.87 -15.77
C ALA A 181 -11.69 12.61 -15.33
N PRO A 182 -11.27 11.77 -16.29
CA PRO A 182 -10.41 10.64 -15.98
C PRO A 182 -9.15 11.12 -15.22
N PRO A 183 -8.74 10.45 -14.14
CA PRO A 183 -7.51 10.80 -13.44
C PRO A 183 -6.30 10.57 -14.35
N ASP A 184 -5.25 11.38 -14.16
CA ASP A 184 -3.95 11.10 -14.78
C ASP A 184 -3.44 9.74 -14.29
N PRO A 185 -3.21 8.76 -15.18
CA PRO A 185 -2.76 7.43 -14.81
C PRO A 185 -1.35 7.41 -14.21
N THR A 186 -0.61 8.52 -14.33
CA THR A 186 0.74 8.66 -13.78
C THR A 186 0.80 9.40 -12.45
N ALA A 187 -0.29 10.05 -12.05
CA ALA A 187 -0.38 10.73 -10.78
C ALA A 187 -0.28 9.76 -9.60
N PRO A 188 0.28 10.19 -8.46
CA PRO A 188 0.31 9.37 -7.25
C PRO A 188 -1.08 8.85 -6.88
N GLY A 189 -1.19 7.52 -6.74
CA GLY A 189 -2.48 6.88 -6.48
C GLY A 189 -2.44 5.36 -6.69
N PRO A 190 -3.56 4.66 -6.42
CA PRO A 190 -3.60 3.20 -6.44
C PRO A 190 -3.12 2.57 -7.76
N PHE A 191 -3.30 3.26 -8.87
CA PHE A 191 -2.97 2.74 -10.21
C PHE A 191 -1.76 3.40 -10.87
N ALA A 192 -0.96 4.20 -10.12
CA ALA A 192 0.24 4.86 -10.65
C ALA A 192 1.26 3.87 -11.24
N PHE A 193 1.27 2.63 -10.78
CA PHE A 193 2.11 1.52 -11.25
C PHE A 193 1.33 0.37 -11.88
N ALA A 194 0.15 0.64 -12.42
CA ALA A 194 -0.65 -0.37 -13.12
C ALA A 194 0.05 -0.90 -14.38
N ASP A 195 0.77 -0.03 -15.09
CA ASP A 195 1.60 -0.39 -16.24
C ASP A 195 2.96 -0.94 -15.79
N SER A 196 3.20 -2.22 -16.09
CA SER A 196 4.45 -2.91 -15.76
C SER A 196 5.68 -2.32 -16.50
N SER A 197 5.49 -1.70 -17.65
CA SER A 197 6.59 -1.03 -18.37
C SER A 197 7.07 0.21 -17.62
N ARG A 198 6.14 0.99 -17.05
CA ARG A 198 6.45 2.11 -16.16
C ARG A 198 7.17 1.66 -14.89
N VAL A 199 6.72 0.57 -14.27
CA VAL A 199 7.40 -0.01 -13.10
C VAL A 199 8.86 -0.32 -13.45
N ARG A 200 9.07 -1.00 -14.58
CA ARG A 200 10.41 -1.40 -15.02
C ARG A 200 11.30 -0.20 -15.30
N SER A 201 10.82 0.79 -16.07
CA SER A 201 11.62 1.99 -16.37
C SER A 201 11.99 2.74 -15.09
N THR A 202 11.00 2.98 -14.19
CA THR A 202 11.25 3.66 -12.92
C THR A 202 12.36 2.98 -12.10
N LEU A 203 12.33 1.66 -11.96
CA LEU A 203 13.36 0.93 -11.22
C LEU A 203 14.72 0.96 -11.92
N THR A 204 14.76 0.83 -13.25
CA THR A 204 15.99 0.90 -14.01
C THR A 204 16.62 2.29 -13.91
N ASP A 205 15.82 3.35 -14.05
CA ASP A 205 16.25 4.74 -13.94
C ASP A 205 16.74 5.09 -12.52
N SER A 206 16.22 4.38 -11.51
CA SER A 206 16.68 4.46 -10.11
C SER A 206 17.92 3.60 -9.81
N GLY A 207 18.48 2.91 -10.80
CA GLY A 207 19.72 2.13 -10.69
C GLY A 207 19.54 0.71 -10.16
N TYR A 208 18.32 0.17 -10.12
CA TYR A 208 18.12 -1.25 -9.79
C TYR A 208 18.43 -2.16 -10.98
N SER A 209 18.86 -3.38 -10.66
CA SER A 209 19.12 -4.47 -11.60
C SER A 209 18.19 -5.67 -11.33
N ALA A 210 18.25 -6.67 -12.22
CA ALA A 210 17.48 -7.93 -12.08
C ALA A 210 15.98 -7.72 -11.80
N VAL A 211 15.36 -6.71 -12.44
CA VAL A 211 13.95 -6.37 -12.23
C VAL A 211 13.05 -7.46 -12.80
N THR A 212 12.26 -8.11 -11.93
CA THR A 212 11.20 -9.05 -12.32
C THR A 212 9.84 -8.51 -11.88
N ILE A 213 8.84 -8.68 -12.73
CA ILE A 213 7.48 -8.21 -12.49
C ILE A 213 6.55 -9.37 -12.84
N ASN A 214 5.96 -9.97 -11.82
CA ASN A 214 5.14 -11.17 -11.94
C ASN A 214 3.67 -10.85 -11.64
N PRO A 215 2.73 -11.26 -12.49
CA PRO A 215 1.32 -11.13 -12.16
C PRO A 215 0.96 -12.09 -11.02
N PHE A 216 0.10 -11.62 -10.12
CA PHE A 216 -0.48 -12.45 -9.07
C PHE A 216 -1.96 -12.10 -8.91
N ASP A 217 -2.80 -13.10 -9.06
CA ASP A 217 -4.26 -13.01 -8.99
C ASP A 217 -4.77 -13.83 -7.80
N THR A 218 -5.68 -13.26 -7.02
CA THR A 218 -6.35 -13.98 -5.94
C THR A 218 -7.67 -13.28 -5.57
N ASP A 219 -8.54 -13.99 -4.88
CA ASP A 219 -9.70 -13.36 -4.26
C ASP A 219 -9.31 -12.73 -2.93
N ILE A 220 -9.71 -11.49 -2.72
CA ILE A 220 -9.52 -10.73 -1.47
C ILE A 220 -10.86 -10.47 -0.77
N GLY A 221 -10.83 -10.05 0.50
CA GLY A 221 -12.01 -9.77 1.32
C GLY A 221 -12.18 -10.76 2.46
N GLY A 222 -13.42 -11.22 2.69
CA GLY A 222 -13.76 -12.16 3.80
C GLY A 222 -14.45 -11.50 4.98
N ALA A 223 -14.81 -10.22 4.88
CA ALA A 223 -15.72 -9.55 5.79
C ALA A 223 -17.19 -9.81 5.38
N ASP A 224 -18.13 -9.59 6.27
CA ASP A 224 -19.55 -9.61 5.93
C ASP A 224 -19.91 -8.48 4.95
N LEU A 225 -21.15 -8.54 4.41
CA LEU A 225 -21.60 -7.58 3.41
C LEU A 225 -21.57 -6.13 3.94
N GLU A 226 -22.04 -5.90 5.15
CA GLU A 226 -22.15 -4.54 5.72
C GLU A 226 -20.76 -3.95 6.06
N GLN A 227 -19.84 -4.75 6.55
CA GLN A 227 -18.46 -4.35 6.78
C GLN A 227 -17.76 -4.03 5.45
N THR A 228 -17.96 -4.87 4.43
CA THR A 228 -17.38 -4.65 3.09
C THR A 228 -17.96 -3.40 2.44
N LEU A 229 -19.28 -3.19 2.58
CA LEU A 229 -19.95 -1.99 2.09
C LEU A 229 -19.37 -0.72 2.74
N LYS A 230 -19.30 -0.69 4.07
CA LYS A 230 -18.71 0.44 4.80
C LYS A 230 -17.29 0.75 4.31
N LEU A 231 -16.48 -0.28 4.13
CA LEU A 231 -15.12 -0.12 3.65
C LEU A 231 -15.09 0.45 2.21
N ALA A 232 -15.88 -0.14 1.29
CA ALA A 232 -15.93 0.30 -0.11
C ALA A 232 -16.38 1.78 -0.27
N LEU A 233 -17.31 2.23 0.59
CA LEU A 233 -17.79 3.61 0.61
C LEU A 233 -16.80 4.60 1.27
N ALA A 234 -15.87 4.12 2.08
CA ALA A 234 -14.95 4.97 2.83
C ALA A 234 -13.61 5.19 2.12
N ILE A 235 -13.11 4.18 1.39
CA ILE A 235 -11.76 4.19 0.83
C ILE A 235 -11.73 4.34 -0.70
N GLY A 236 -10.54 4.64 -1.22
CA GLY A 236 -10.29 4.68 -2.65
C GLY A 236 -11.05 5.80 -3.39
N PRO A 237 -11.15 5.68 -4.72
CA PRO A 237 -11.81 6.67 -5.56
C PRO A 237 -13.29 6.91 -5.20
N LEU A 238 -14.02 5.84 -4.85
CA LEU A 238 -15.43 5.96 -4.46
C LEU A 238 -15.60 6.74 -3.15
N GLY A 239 -14.80 6.40 -2.14
CA GLY A 239 -14.84 7.13 -0.87
C GLY A 239 -14.49 8.61 -1.02
N ARG A 240 -13.57 8.95 -1.92
CA ARG A 240 -13.29 10.33 -2.27
C ARG A 240 -14.49 11.00 -2.94
N ALA A 241 -15.09 10.39 -3.96
CA ALA A 241 -16.23 10.92 -4.67
C ALA A 241 -17.43 11.19 -3.74
N LEU A 242 -17.69 10.28 -2.79
CA LEU A 242 -18.78 10.45 -1.82
C LEU A 242 -18.53 11.57 -0.81
N ARG A 243 -17.28 11.85 -0.46
CA ARG A 243 -16.95 13.02 0.37
C ARG A 243 -17.16 14.33 -0.37
N GLU A 244 -16.90 14.34 -1.68
CA GLU A 244 -17.11 15.50 -2.56
C GLU A 244 -18.60 15.70 -2.89
N HIS A 245 -19.41 14.60 -2.88
CA HIS A 245 -20.82 14.57 -3.26
C HIS A 245 -21.69 13.82 -2.24
N PRO A 246 -21.82 14.31 -1.00
CA PRO A 246 -22.58 13.62 0.06
C PRO A 246 -24.08 13.50 -0.23
N GLU A 247 -24.63 14.35 -1.10
CA GLU A 247 -26.05 14.38 -1.48
C GLU A 247 -26.52 13.14 -2.24
N VAL A 248 -25.60 12.37 -2.84
CA VAL A 248 -25.94 11.12 -3.56
C VAL A 248 -25.68 9.86 -2.73
N ALA A 249 -25.15 10.00 -1.52
CA ALA A 249 -24.65 8.89 -0.71
C ALA A 249 -25.66 7.76 -0.53
N ASP A 250 -26.91 8.06 -0.16
CA ASP A 250 -27.93 7.02 0.09
C ASP A 250 -28.19 6.15 -1.15
N LYS A 251 -28.32 6.77 -2.33
CA LYS A 251 -28.55 6.04 -3.59
C LYS A 251 -27.33 5.18 -3.97
N VAL A 252 -26.13 5.70 -3.71
CA VAL A 252 -24.88 4.97 -3.98
C VAL A 252 -24.74 3.79 -3.03
N VAL A 253 -25.12 3.91 -1.76
CA VAL A 253 -25.11 2.84 -0.78
C VAL A 253 -25.91 1.64 -1.29
N ASP A 254 -27.14 1.84 -1.78
CA ASP A 254 -27.98 0.75 -2.28
C ASP A 254 -27.38 0.09 -3.52
N ALA A 255 -26.93 0.89 -4.49
CA ALA A 255 -26.33 0.37 -5.72
C ALA A 255 -25.04 -0.43 -5.43
N VAL A 256 -24.21 0.02 -4.50
CA VAL A 256 -22.98 -0.68 -4.10
C VAL A 256 -23.31 -1.95 -3.32
N ARG A 257 -24.30 -1.92 -2.41
CA ARG A 257 -24.78 -3.12 -1.69
C ARG A 257 -25.22 -4.21 -2.66
N ASP A 258 -26.01 -3.84 -3.66
CA ASP A 258 -26.53 -4.78 -4.67
C ASP A 258 -25.40 -5.44 -5.47
N VAL A 259 -24.36 -4.69 -5.83
CA VAL A 259 -23.23 -5.27 -6.56
C VAL A 259 -22.36 -6.15 -5.66
N LEU A 260 -22.11 -5.75 -4.41
CA LEU A 260 -21.31 -6.53 -3.46
C LEU A 260 -22.01 -7.83 -3.06
N SER A 261 -23.34 -7.86 -2.98
CA SER A 261 -24.11 -9.05 -2.66
C SER A 261 -23.87 -10.22 -3.64
N LYS A 262 -23.52 -9.92 -4.89
CA LYS A 262 -23.22 -10.91 -5.93
C LYS A 262 -21.90 -11.66 -5.66
N TYR A 263 -21.04 -11.11 -4.81
CA TYR A 263 -19.76 -11.69 -4.39
C TYR A 263 -19.80 -12.29 -2.99
N LEU A 264 -21.01 -12.38 -2.38
CA LEU A 264 -21.16 -12.95 -1.05
C LEU A 264 -21.01 -14.48 -1.12
N THR A 265 -20.15 -14.99 -0.26
CA THR A 265 -19.87 -16.42 -0.10
C THR A 265 -20.09 -16.85 1.35
N SER A 266 -19.97 -18.14 1.66
CA SER A 266 -19.97 -18.64 3.04
C SER A 266 -18.81 -18.10 3.90
N LYS A 267 -17.79 -17.49 3.26
CA LYS A 267 -16.62 -16.87 3.93
C LYS A 267 -16.64 -15.33 3.87
N GLY A 268 -17.83 -14.73 3.68
CA GLY A 268 -17.99 -13.30 3.47
C GLY A 268 -17.89 -12.88 2.00
N VAL A 269 -17.81 -11.57 1.75
CA VAL A 269 -17.65 -11.03 0.39
C VAL A 269 -16.22 -11.29 -0.08
N ARG A 270 -16.09 -11.97 -1.23
CA ARG A 270 -14.80 -12.32 -1.85
C ARG A 270 -14.79 -11.82 -3.28
N MET A 271 -13.83 -11.02 -3.64
CA MET A 271 -13.76 -10.39 -4.97
C MET A 271 -12.37 -10.58 -5.58
N PRO A 272 -12.28 -10.82 -6.90
CA PRO A 272 -11.01 -10.94 -7.59
C PRO A 272 -10.18 -9.67 -7.47
N ALA A 273 -8.89 -9.85 -7.28
CA ALA A 273 -7.88 -8.79 -7.24
C ALA A 273 -6.63 -9.23 -7.99
N ALA A 274 -6.00 -8.29 -8.66
CA ALA A 274 -4.83 -8.50 -9.49
C ALA A 274 -3.73 -7.49 -9.13
N VAL A 275 -2.54 -8.00 -8.85
CA VAL A 275 -1.36 -7.19 -8.50
C VAL A 275 -0.14 -7.60 -9.32
N TRP A 276 0.83 -6.69 -9.38
CA TRP A 276 2.21 -7.02 -9.73
C TRP A 276 2.97 -7.31 -8.44
N ILE A 277 3.66 -8.47 -8.37
CA ILE A 277 4.73 -8.72 -7.41
C ILE A 277 6.03 -8.35 -8.11
N VAL A 278 6.69 -7.33 -7.61
CA VAL A 278 7.89 -6.75 -8.21
C VAL A 278 9.09 -7.06 -7.33
N LEU A 279 10.15 -7.58 -7.94
CA LEU A 279 11.44 -7.82 -7.29
C LEU A 279 12.55 -7.10 -8.06
N ALA A 280 13.53 -6.60 -7.33
CA ALA A 280 14.73 -6.00 -7.90
C ALA A 280 15.93 -6.16 -6.95
N ARG A 281 17.13 -5.88 -7.43
CA ARG A 281 18.38 -5.92 -6.64
C ARG A 281 19.19 -4.66 -6.83
N THR A 282 19.95 -4.32 -5.80
CA THR A 282 21.11 -3.44 -5.93
C THR A 282 22.25 -4.20 -6.58
N SER A 283 23.08 -3.53 -7.33
CA SER A 283 24.36 -4.06 -7.84
C SER A 283 25.47 -3.81 -6.85
#